data_f607474e2aa7139d37fc6a09c0ab0b7c
#
_entry.id   f607474e2aa7139d37fc6a09c0ab0b7c
#
_cell.length_a   1.000
_cell.length_b   1.000
_cell.length_c   1.000
_cell.angle_alpha   90.00
_cell.angle_beta   90.00
_cell.angle_gamma   90.00
#
_symmetry.space_group_name_H-M   'P 1'
#
loop_
_entity.id
_entity.type
_entity.pdbx_description
1 polymer ?
#
loop_
_entity_poly.entity_id
_entity_poly.type
_entity_poly.pdbx_seq_one_letter_code
_entity_poly.pdbx_strand_id
1 'polypeptide(L)'
;MKITFMGAGSTVFARNVIGDCMCSEVLRDSVFALYDIDGARLKESQMILEAMRETMGGHGSIECYLGVKNRKEALRGANFVVNAIQVGGYDPCTIIDFEIPKKFGLRQTIADTLGIGGIMRALRTIPVMDDFARDMAEVCPDALFLNYTNPMAMLTGYMLRYTPIQTVGLCHSVQVCSETLLKEVGMEDKLEGRKELIAGINHMGWLIELKDKNGVDLYPEIKSRIGAKMEDPEFKDKVRFDYIRNFGYYCTESSEHNAEYNGFYIKSKYPELIDCYNIPLDEYPRRCVNQIDGWKKEYAELMEKGVKEHTRSREYASHIMEAVVTDKAYQIGGNVLNTNHLISNLPAEACVEVPCLVNGSGIHPCAVGSLPVQCAAMNMTNINVQLLTIEAARTHKLEHVYQAAMLDPHTGSELDIDTIKKMVDELIAAHGTYLPKFH
;
A
#
# COMPACT_ATOMS: atom_id res chain seq x y z
N MET A 1 -13.95 -23.08 3.99
CA MET A 1 -14.06 -21.60 4.03
C MET A 1 -14.10 -21.03 2.63
N LYS A 2 -14.50 -19.78 2.48
CA LYS A 2 -14.38 -19.05 1.21
C LYS A 2 -13.47 -17.84 1.37
N ILE A 3 -12.48 -17.75 0.49
CA ILE A 3 -11.53 -16.64 0.41
C ILE A 3 -11.73 -15.97 -0.95
N THR A 4 -12.19 -14.74 -0.95
CA THR A 4 -12.48 -14.01 -2.19
C THR A 4 -11.33 -13.03 -2.49
N PHE A 5 -10.80 -13.05 -3.70
CA PHE A 5 -9.76 -12.16 -4.17
C PHE A 5 -10.33 -11.16 -5.19
N MET A 6 -10.41 -9.89 -4.78
CA MET A 6 -10.89 -8.79 -5.61
C MET A 6 -9.71 -8.17 -6.37
N GLY A 7 -9.77 -8.17 -7.70
CA GLY A 7 -8.66 -7.78 -8.56
C GLY A 7 -7.72 -8.94 -8.88
N ALA A 8 -8.27 -10.12 -9.09
CA ALA A 8 -7.51 -11.34 -9.35
C ALA A 8 -6.71 -11.32 -10.68
N GLY A 9 -6.98 -10.36 -11.57
CA GLY A 9 -6.12 -10.05 -12.70
C GLY A 9 -4.73 -9.50 -12.32
N SER A 10 -4.48 -9.22 -11.04
CA SER A 10 -3.14 -9.02 -10.46
C SER A 10 -2.43 -10.37 -10.31
N THR A 11 -2.13 -11.01 -11.43
CA THR A 11 -1.74 -12.42 -11.53
C THR A 11 -0.61 -12.85 -10.59
N VAL A 12 0.46 -12.07 -10.48
CA VAL A 12 1.59 -12.37 -9.59
C VAL A 12 1.19 -12.30 -8.12
N PHE A 13 0.46 -11.25 -7.74
CA PHE A 13 0.04 -11.06 -6.35
C PHE A 13 -1.03 -12.07 -5.93
N ALA A 14 -2.03 -12.33 -6.79
CA ALA A 14 -3.03 -13.35 -6.56
C ALA A 14 -2.40 -14.74 -6.41
N ARG A 15 -1.42 -15.08 -7.27
CA ARG A 15 -0.65 -16.32 -7.18
C ARG A 15 0.07 -16.46 -5.84
N ASN A 16 0.73 -15.41 -5.37
CA ASN A 16 1.46 -15.46 -4.10
C ASN A 16 0.50 -15.67 -2.93
N VAL A 17 -0.53 -14.82 -2.79
CA VAL A 17 -1.47 -14.90 -1.66
C VAL A 17 -2.24 -16.21 -1.63
N ILE A 18 -2.78 -16.65 -2.77
CA ILE A 18 -3.55 -17.90 -2.84
C ILE A 18 -2.63 -19.11 -2.73
N GLY A 19 -1.44 -19.07 -3.33
CA GLY A 19 -0.40 -20.09 -3.16
C GLY A 19 0.00 -20.26 -1.69
N ASP A 20 0.16 -19.18 -0.96
CA ASP A 20 0.42 -19.21 0.48
C ASP A 20 -0.73 -19.86 1.27
N CYS A 21 -1.98 -19.58 0.87
CA CYS A 21 -3.13 -20.26 1.46
C CYS A 21 -3.15 -21.76 1.14
N MET A 22 -2.71 -22.18 -0.06
CA MET A 22 -2.58 -23.58 -0.41
C MET A 22 -1.47 -24.31 0.36
N CYS A 23 -0.44 -23.59 0.83
CA CYS A 23 0.59 -24.13 1.73
C CYS A 23 0.06 -24.35 3.15
N SER A 24 -1.06 -23.78 3.51
CA SER A 24 -1.60 -23.83 4.87
C SER A 24 -2.54 -25.01 5.06
N GLU A 25 -2.29 -25.85 6.08
CA GLU A 25 -3.15 -27.00 6.41
C GLU A 25 -4.59 -26.59 6.73
N VAL A 26 -4.80 -25.38 7.27
CA VAL A 26 -6.13 -24.90 7.69
C VAL A 26 -6.85 -24.09 6.60
N LEU A 27 -6.13 -23.63 5.57
CA LEU A 27 -6.70 -22.80 4.50
C LEU A 27 -6.79 -23.54 3.15
N ARG A 28 -5.96 -24.57 2.91
CA ARG A 28 -5.84 -25.22 1.60
C ARG A 28 -7.12 -25.81 1.05
N ASP A 29 -8.05 -26.24 1.91
CA ASP A 29 -9.33 -26.80 1.51
C ASP A 29 -10.43 -25.75 1.28
N SER A 30 -10.05 -24.47 1.17
CA SER A 30 -10.98 -23.37 0.94
C SER A 30 -11.46 -23.30 -0.52
N VAL A 31 -12.60 -22.61 -0.70
CA VAL A 31 -13.02 -22.11 -2.01
C VAL A 31 -12.31 -20.78 -2.27
N PHE A 32 -11.47 -20.73 -3.29
CA PHE A 32 -10.78 -19.50 -3.74
C PHE A 32 -11.59 -18.84 -4.84
N ALA A 33 -12.34 -17.81 -4.50
CA ALA A 33 -13.19 -17.08 -5.42
C ALA A 33 -12.39 -15.91 -6.06
N LEU A 34 -12.11 -15.99 -7.33
CA LEU A 34 -11.38 -15.01 -8.11
C LEU A 34 -12.35 -14.04 -8.78
N TYR A 35 -12.26 -12.75 -8.46
CA TYR A 35 -13.07 -11.72 -9.09
C TYR A 35 -12.20 -10.72 -9.83
N ASP A 36 -12.55 -10.41 -11.08
CA ASP A 36 -11.96 -9.33 -11.87
C ASP A 36 -12.95 -8.79 -12.92
N ILE A 37 -12.67 -7.59 -13.44
CA ILE A 37 -13.41 -6.98 -14.54
C ILE A 37 -12.76 -7.28 -15.90
N ASP A 38 -11.50 -7.75 -15.92
CA ASP A 38 -10.75 -8.16 -17.11
C ASP A 38 -10.79 -9.69 -17.26
N GLY A 39 -11.53 -10.15 -18.26
CA GLY A 39 -11.71 -11.58 -18.49
C GLY A 39 -10.44 -12.30 -18.94
N ALA A 40 -9.56 -11.65 -19.68
CA ALA A 40 -8.32 -12.25 -20.14
C ALA A 40 -7.36 -12.49 -18.96
N ARG A 41 -7.16 -11.47 -18.14
CA ARG A 41 -6.29 -11.55 -16.94
C ARG A 41 -6.85 -12.51 -15.89
N LEU A 42 -8.18 -12.51 -15.69
CA LEU A 42 -8.85 -13.45 -14.79
C LEU A 42 -8.61 -14.91 -15.25
N LYS A 43 -8.69 -15.15 -16.57
CA LYS A 43 -8.43 -16.48 -17.14
C LYS A 43 -6.99 -16.93 -16.97
N GLU A 44 -6.00 -16.05 -17.16
CA GLU A 44 -4.58 -16.33 -16.91
C GLU A 44 -4.36 -16.71 -15.45
N SER A 45 -4.90 -15.93 -14.50
CA SER A 45 -4.84 -16.24 -13.07
C SER A 45 -5.48 -17.60 -12.73
N GLN A 46 -6.63 -17.88 -13.30
CA GLN A 46 -7.30 -19.18 -13.13
C GLN A 46 -6.41 -20.33 -13.57
N MET A 47 -5.85 -20.27 -14.78
CA MET A 47 -5.03 -21.36 -15.33
C MET A 47 -3.79 -21.63 -14.48
N ILE A 48 -3.11 -20.58 -14.03
CA ILE A 48 -1.93 -20.72 -13.18
C ILE A 48 -2.28 -21.30 -11.81
N LEU A 49 -3.35 -20.79 -11.18
CA LEU A 49 -3.75 -21.22 -9.84
C LEU A 49 -4.31 -22.64 -9.84
N GLU A 50 -5.03 -23.09 -10.89
CA GLU A 50 -5.45 -24.47 -11.04
C GLU A 50 -4.28 -25.40 -11.21
N ALA A 51 -3.30 -25.06 -12.08
CA ALA A 51 -2.08 -25.83 -12.25
C ALA A 51 -1.28 -25.92 -10.95
N MET A 52 -1.16 -24.81 -10.21
CA MET A 52 -0.51 -24.77 -8.89
C MET A 52 -1.23 -25.68 -7.89
N ARG A 53 -2.56 -25.58 -7.81
CA ARG A 53 -3.39 -26.41 -6.94
C ARG A 53 -3.14 -27.90 -7.19
N GLU A 54 -3.09 -28.33 -8.46
CA GLU A 54 -2.81 -29.71 -8.82
C GLU A 54 -1.42 -30.15 -8.35
N THR A 55 -0.36 -29.32 -8.53
CA THR A 55 0.98 -29.67 -8.07
C THR A 55 1.10 -29.74 -6.55
N MET A 56 0.20 -29.03 -5.82
CA MET A 56 0.15 -28.99 -4.36
C MET A 56 -0.88 -29.96 -3.74
N GLY A 57 -1.30 -31.01 -4.46
CA GLY A 57 -2.14 -32.08 -3.93
C GLY A 57 -3.64 -31.94 -4.21
N GLY A 58 -4.07 -30.96 -5.00
CA GLY A 58 -5.44 -30.84 -5.50
C GLY A 58 -6.47 -30.38 -4.47
N HIS A 59 -6.05 -29.79 -3.36
CA HIS A 59 -6.93 -29.31 -2.29
C HIS A 59 -7.75 -28.09 -2.67
N GLY A 60 -8.95 -27.94 -2.08
CA GLY A 60 -9.84 -26.81 -2.31
C GLY A 60 -10.39 -26.70 -3.73
N SER A 61 -10.95 -25.56 -4.06
CA SER A 61 -11.48 -25.27 -5.40
C SER A 61 -11.23 -23.81 -5.81
N ILE A 62 -11.17 -23.56 -7.12
CA ILE A 62 -11.04 -22.23 -7.70
C ILE A 62 -12.31 -21.90 -8.47
N GLU A 63 -12.93 -20.78 -8.12
CA GLU A 63 -14.13 -20.26 -8.77
C GLU A 63 -13.82 -18.89 -9.38
N CYS A 64 -14.31 -18.61 -10.60
CA CYS A 64 -14.07 -17.35 -11.29
C CYS A 64 -15.36 -16.56 -11.51
N TYR A 65 -15.29 -15.27 -11.22
CA TYR A 65 -16.41 -14.34 -11.31
C TYR A 65 -15.99 -13.09 -12.11
N LEU A 66 -16.49 -12.97 -13.35
CA LEU A 66 -16.15 -11.89 -14.25
C LEU A 66 -17.17 -10.75 -14.19
N GLY A 67 -16.67 -9.53 -13.96
CA GLY A 67 -17.42 -8.30 -14.12
C GLY A 67 -18.40 -7.99 -12.99
N VAL A 68 -18.85 -6.74 -12.94
CA VAL A 68 -19.65 -6.17 -11.84
C VAL A 68 -20.91 -6.98 -11.51
N LYS A 69 -21.55 -7.58 -12.51
CA LYS A 69 -22.79 -8.39 -12.31
C LYS A 69 -22.57 -9.62 -11.43
N ASN A 70 -21.35 -10.16 -11.41
CA ASN A 70 -21.01 -11.36 -10.64
C ASN A 70 -20.31 -11.04 -9.32
N ARG A 71 -20.13 -9.77 -8.97
CA ARG A 71 -19.40 -9.34 -7.77
C ARG A 71 -20.04 -9.84 -6.49
N LYS A 72 -21.36 -9.74 -6.34
CA LYS A 72 -22.06 -10.24 -5.15
C LYS A 72 -21.91 -11.76 -4.99
N GLU A 73 -21.94 -12.51 -6.08
CA GLU A 73 -21.75 -13.97 -6.02
C GLU A 73 -20.32 -14.35 -5.64
N ALA A 74 -19.32 -13.59 -6.14
CA ALA A 74 -17.95 -13.74 -5.68
C ALA A 74 -17.83 -13.56 -4.17
N LEU A 75 -18.48 -12.54 -3.61
CA LEU A 75 -18.44 -12.19 -2.19
C LEU A 75 -19.34 -13.06 -1.30
N ARG A 76 -20.40 -13.66 -1.85
CA ARG A 76 -21.39 -14.40 -1.06
C ARG A 76 -20.76 -15.48 -0.19
N GLY A 77 -20.96 -15.34 1.13
CA GLY A 77 -20.46 -16.28 2.14
C GLY A 77 -18.94 -16.29 2.30
N ALA A 78 -18.22 -15.26 1.82
CA ALA A 78 -16.81 -15.12 2.06
C ALA A 78 -16.52 -14.98 3.56
N ASN A 79 -15.43 -15.62 4.02
CA ASN A 79 -14.88 -15.43 5.36
C ASN A 79 -13.78 -14.34 5.34
N PHE A 80 -13.04 -14.29 4.22
CA PHE A 80 -11.99 -13.31 3.99
C PHE A 80 -12.10 -12.74 2.58
N VAL A 81 -11.83 -11.45 2.46
CA VAL A 81 -11.79 -10.75 1.18
C VAL A 81 -10.45 -10.04 1.05
N VAL A 82 -9.64 -10.42 0.08
CA VAL A 82 -8.37 -9.77 -0.25
C VAL A 82 -8.61 -8.79 -1.39
N ASN A 83 -8.23 -7.53 -1.19
CA ASN A 83 -8.41 -6.47 -2.18
C ASN A 83 -7.07 -6.00 -2.76
N ALA A 84 -6.91 -6.14 -4.07
CA ALA A 84 -5.74 -5.72 -4.84
C ALA A 84 -6.13 -5.10 -6.20
N ILE A 85 -7.21 -4.31 -6.20
CA ILE A 85 -7.69 -3.64 -7.42
C ILE A 85 -6.82 -2.44 -7.80
N GLN A 86 -6.83 -2.11 -9.09
CA GLN A 86 -6.29 -0.86 -9.62
C GLN A 86 -7.29 -0.26 -10.61
N VAL A 87 -8.10 0.69 -10.14
CA VAL A 87 -9.10 1.37 -10.96
C VAL A 87 -8.41 2.24 -12.00
N GLY A 88 -8.79 2.05 -13.27
CA GLY A 88 -8.22 2.77 -14.42
C GLY A 88 -6.85 2.27 -14.90
N GLY A 89 -6.23 1.31 -14.20
CA GLY A 89 -4.99 0.64 -14.62
C GLY A 89 -3.81 1.57 -14.85
N TYR A 90 -2.80 1.05 -15.59
CA TYR A 90 -1.68 1.86 -16.07
C TYR A 90 -2.15 2.85 -17.17
N ASP A 91 -2.77 2.32 -18.22
CA ASP A 91 -3.40 3.09 -19.29
C ASP A 91 -4.93 3.03 -19.08
N PRO A 92 -5.64 4.18 -18.96
CA PRO A 92 -5.10 5.53 -19.12
C PRO A 92 -4.71 6.21 -17.78
N CYS A 93 -5.17 5.75 -16.63
CA CYS A 93 -5.22 6.57 -15.43
C CYS A 93 -3.84 6.89 -14.83
N THR A 94 -2.92 5.92 -14.75
CA THR A 94 -1.56 6.20 -14.25
C THR A 94 -0.81 7.13 -15.19
N ILE A 95 -0.98 6.98 -16.53
CA ILE A 95 -0.39 7.90 -17.52
C ILE A 95 -0.90 9.32 -17.30
N ILE A 96 -2.20 9.50 -17.08
CA ILE A 96 -2.82 10.81 -16.79
C ILE A 96 -2.23 11.41 -15.52
N ASP A 97 -2.11 10.62 -14.43
CA ASP A 97 -1.56 11.04 -13.13
C ASP A 97 -0.12 11.55 -13.22
N PHE A 98 0.63 11.17 -14.26
CA PHE A 98 2.01 11.62 -14.48
C PHE A 98 2.12 12.73 -15.52
N GLU A 99 1.48 12.57 -16.69
CA GLU A 99 1.69 13.46 -17.82
C GLU A 99 1.04 14.84 -17.64
N ILE A 100 -0.10 14.92 -16.92
CA ILE A 100 -0.71 16.23 -16.65
C ILE A 100 0.11 17.04 -15.65
N PRO A 101 0.47 16.54 -14.44
CA PRO A 101 1.32 17.30 -13.54
C PRO A 101 2.65 17.77 -14.16
N LYS A 102 3.26 16.96 -15.03
CA LYS A 102 4.46 17.32 -15.77
C LYS A 102 4.29 18.60 -16.63
N LYS A 103 3.13 18.82 -17.26
CA LYS A 103 2.84 20.03 -18.04
C LYS A 103 2.90 21.29 -17.18
N PHE A 104 2.62 21.16 -15.89
CA PHE A 104 2.67 22.23 -14.90
C PHE A 104 4.01 22.32 -14.17
N GLY A 105 4.99 21.49 -14.55
CA GLY A 105 6.31 21.47 -13.95
C GLY A 105 6.41 20.63 -12.66
N LEU A 106 5.34 19.95 -12.26
CA LEU A 106 5.33 19.06 -11.09
C LEU A 106 5.82 17.67 -11.48
N ARG A 107 6.98 17.28 -10.95
CA ARG A 107 7.61 15.98 -11.22
C ARG A 107 7.34 15.02 -10.07
N GLN A 108 7.10 13.76 -10.41
CA GLN A 108 6.75 12.69 -9.46
C GLN A 108 7.63 11.45 -9.69
N THR A 109 7.67 10.56 -8.71
CA THR A 109 8.39 9.28 -8.79
C THR A 109 7.43 8.11 -8.94
N ILE A 110 6.54 7.89 -7.98
CA ILE A 110 5.60 6.75 -7.91
C ILE A 110 4.13 7.21 -8.04
N ALA A 111 3.76 8.30 -7.40
CA ALA A 111 2.44 8.97 -7.51
C ALA A 111 1.21 8.05 -7.26
N ASP A 112 1.37 6.99 -6.46
CA ASP A 112 0.29 6.02 -6.24
C ASP A 112 -0.32 6.07 -4.83
N THR A 113 0.36 6.71 -3.88
CA THR A 113 -0.01 6.69 -2.45
C THR A 113 -0.27 8.08 -1.87
N LEU A 114 0.60 9.04 -2.15
CA LEU A 114 0.50 10.44 -1.71
C LEU A 114 0.72 11.36 -2.90
N GLY A 115 0.61 12.68 -2.67
CA GLY A 115 0.70 13.67 -3.73
C GLY A 115 -0.54 13.72 -4.62
N ILE A 116 -0.46 14.52 -5.70
CA ILE A 116 -1.60 14.73 -6.59
C ILE A 116 -2.05 13.44 -7.29
N GLY A 117 -1.13 12.55 -7.66
CA GLY A 117 -1.46 11.25 -8.23
C GLY A 117 -2.18 10.34 -7.23
N GLY A 118 -1.74 10.32 -5.96
CA GLY A 118 -2.42 9.61 -4.88
C GLY A 118 -3.84 10.14 -4.65
N ILE A 119 -4.05 11.47 -4.64
CA ILE A 119 -5.37 12.10 -4.53
C ILE A 119 -6.30 11.59 -5.63
N MET A 120 -5.88 11.68 -6.91
CA MET A 120 -6.71 11.24 -8.04
C MET A 120 -7.00 9.75 -8.00
N ARG A 121 -6.00 8.95 -7.62
CA ARG A 121 -6.14 7.49 -7.48
C ARG A 121 -7.13 7.12 -6.36
N ALA A 122 -7.11 7.79 -5.22
CA ALA A 122 -8.08 7.60 -4.16
C ALA A 122 -9.50 7.96 -4.62
N LEU A 123 -9.67 9.11 -5.25
CA LEU A 123 -10.97 9.61 -5.70
C LEU A 123 -11.64 8.69 -6.73
N ARG A 124 -10.87 7.98 -7.58
CA ARG A 124 -11.43 6.99 -8.51
C ARG A 124 -11.62 5.60 -7.90
N THR A 125 -10.91 5.26 -6.82
CA THR A 125 -10.95 3.92 -6.21
C THR A 125 -11.99 3.81 -5.10
N ILE A 126 -12.17 4.85 -4.29
CA ILE A 126 -13.14 4.87 -3.17
C ILE A 126 -14.56 4.50 -3.61
N PRO A 127 -15.12 5.02 -4.72
CA PRO A 127 -16.47 4.62 -5.16
C PRO A 127 -16.63 3.13 -5.43
N VAL A 128 -15.58 2.48 -5.97
CA VAL A 128 -15.58 1.05 -6.24
C VAL A 128 -15.49 0.25 -4.93
N MET A 129 -14.70 0.71 -3.97
CA MET A 129 -14.60 0.06 -2.66
C MET A 129 -15.88 0.25 -1.83
N ASP A 130 -16.55 1.38 -1.95
CA ASP A 130 -17.86 1.62 -1.34
C ASP A 130 -18.91 0.66 -1.88
N ASP A 131 -18.89 0.40 -3.20
CA ASP A 131 -19.71 -0.63 -3.82
C ASP A 131 -19.40 -2.04 -3.27
N PHE A 132 -18.11 -2.36 -3.06
CA PHE A 132 -17.71 -3.64 -2.44
C PHE A 132 -18.26 -3.74 -1.02
N ALA A 133 -18.12 -2.68 -0.23
CA ALA A 133 -18.60 -2.64 1.15
C ALA A 133 -20.12 -2.83 1.24
N ARG A 134 -20.89 -2.20 0.33
CA ARG A 134 -22.35 -2.40 0.25
C ARG A 134 -22.73 -3.83 -0.10
N ASP A 135 -22.06 -4.43 -1.09
CA ASP A 135 -22.29 -5.82 -1.45
C ASP A 135 -21.89 -6.76 -0.30
N MET A 136 -20.75 -6.52 0.36
CA MET A 136 -20.31 -7.33 1.51
C MET A 136 -21.29 -7.25 2.69
N ALA A 137 -21.80 -6.06 3.00
CA ALA A 137 -22.78 -5.88 4.08
C ALA A 137 -24.06 -6.73 3.87
N GLU A 138 -24.41 -7.02 2.60
CA GLU A 138 -25.57 -7.87 2.27
C GLU A 138 -25.24 -9.37 2.27
N VAL A 139 -24.05 -9.79 1.83
CA VAL A 139 -23.78 -11.20 1.50
C VAL A 139 -22.66 -11.85 2.32
N CYS A 140 -21.82 -11.07 3.02
CA CYS A 140 -20.76 -11.55 3.92
C CYS A 140 -20.37 -10.49 4.97
N PRO A 141 -21.31 -10.01 5.82
CA PRO A 141 -21.07 -8.89 6.74
C PRO A 141 -19.96 -9.14 7.77
N ASP A 142 -19.69 -10.39 8.10
CA ASP A 142 -18.68 -10.78 9.09
C ASP A 142 -17.30 -11.05 8.46
N ALA A 143 -17.15 -10.90 7.14
CA ALA A 143 -15.90 -11.14 6.45
C ALA A 143 -14.85 -10.09 6.82
N LEU A 144 -13.60 -10.54 7.05
CA LEU A 144 -12.47 -9.64 7.22
C LEU A 144 -11.94 -9.18 5.85
N PHE A 145 -11.91 -7.86 5.64
CA PHE A 145 -11.40 -7.24 4.42
C PHE A 145 -9.93 -6.85 4.58
N LEU A 146 -9.07 -7.50 3.79
CA LEU A 146 -7.62 -7.30 3.76
C LEU A 146 -7.27 -6.42 2.57
N ASN A 147 -6.99 -5.13 2.83
CA ASN A 147 -6.72 -4.17 1.78
C ASN A 147 -5.22 -4.08 1.47
N TYR A 148 -4.84 -4.36 0.22
CA TYR A 148 -3.49 -4.14 -0.31
C TYR A 148 -3.42 -3.01 -1.34
N THR A 149 -4.56 -2.39 -1.63
CA THR A 149 -4.66 -1.34 -2.65
C THR A 149 -4.23 0.01 -2.09
N ASN A 150 -3.35 0.71 -2.83
CA ASN A 150 -2.97 2.09 -2.58
C ASN A 150 -3.94 3.09 -3.28
N PRO A 151 -4.12 4.28 -2.71
CA PRO A 151 -3.51 4.89 -1.50
C PRO A 151 -4.02 4.28 -0.20
N MET A 152 -3.17 3.54 0.48
CA MET A 152 -3.54 2.67 1.61
C MET A 152 -4.33 3.40 2.71
N ALA A 153 -3.78 4.51 3.23
CA ALA A 153 -4.38 5.23 4.35
C ALA A 153 -5.71 5.91 3.97
N MET A 154 -5.84 6.40 2.71
CA MET A 154 -7.09 7.00 2.23
C MET A 154 -8.17 5.95 2.05
N LEU A 155 -7.85 4.83 1.41
CA LEU A 155 -8.80 3.76 1.10
C LEU A 155 -9.23 3.00 2.36
N THR A 156 -8.26 2.57 3.18
CA THR A 156 -8.54 1.90 4.45
C THR A 156 -9.25 2.84 5.43
N GLY A 157 -8.83 4.10 5.50
CA GLY A 157 -9.48 5.11 6.32
C GLY A 157 -10.94 5.37 5.93
N TYR A 158 -11.24 5.40 4.62
CA TYR A 158 -12.62 5.48 4.14
C TYR A 158 -13.45 4.26 4.59
N MET A 159 -12.94 3.06 4.34
CA MET A 159 -13.62 1.80 4.70
C MET A 159 -13.94 1.76 6.20
N LEU A 160 -12.97 2.06 7.05
CA LEU A 160 -13.12 2.01 8.51
C LEU A 160 -14.02 3.10 9.09
N ARG A 161 -14.12 4.27 8.42
CA ARG A 161 -14.93 5.39 8.92
C ARG A 161 -16.38 5.38 8.42
N TYR A 162 -16.61 4.87 7.21
CA TYR A 162 -17.88 5.06 6.51
C TYR A 162 -18.58 3.78 6.09
N THR A 163 -18.01 2.62 6.40
CA THR A 163 -18.63 1.32 6.12
C THR A 163 -18.65 0.43 7.36
N PRO A 164 -19.54 -0.55 7.44
CA PRO A 164 -19.61 -1.49 8.56
C PRO A 164 -18.58 -2.64 8.44
N ILE A 165 -17.76 -2.65 7.39
CA ILE A 165 -16.90 -3.80 7.06
C ILE A 165 -15.63 -3.79 7.89
N GLN A 166 -15.34 -4.90 8.58
CA GLN A 166 -14.08 -5.09 9.29
C GLN A 166 -12.93 -5.06 8.30
N THR A 167 -12.06 -4.06 8.42
CA THR A 167 -11.00 -3.79 7.44
C THR A 167 -9.67 -3.60 8.13
N VAL A 168 -8.60 -4.12 7.52
CA VAL A 168 -7.21 -3.76 7.84
C VAL A 168 -6.44 -3.52 6.54
N GLY A 169 -5.63 -2.46 6.52
CA GLY A 169 -4.71 -2.21 5.43
C GLY A 169 -3.35 -2.85 5.70
N LEU A 170 -2.74 -3.42 4.66
CA LEU A 170 -1.53 -4.22 4.75
C LEU A 170 -0.47 -3.72 3.77
N CYS A 171 0.75 -3.52 4.26
CA CYS A 171 1.89 -3.10 3.46
C CYS A 171 3.14 -3.92 3.79
N HIS A 172 3.91 -4.28 2.76
CA HIS A 172 5.16 -5.03 2.91
C HIS A 172 6.28 -4.21 3.52
N SER A 173 6.25 -2.90 3.35
CA SER A 173 7.35 -2.01 3.73
C SER A 173 7.70 -2.09 5.22
N VAL A 174 6.70 -2.36 6.07
CA VAL A 174 6.91 -2.57 7.52
C VAL A 174 7.73 -3.82 7.79
N GLN A 175 7.44 -4.93 7.08
CA GLN A 175 8.09 -6.23 7.31
C GLN A 175 9.59 -6.21 7.03
N VAL A 176 10.02 -5.41 6.07
CA VAL A 176 11.41 -5.39 5.61
C VAL A 176 12.20 -4.18 6.10
N CYS A 177 11.56 -3.23 6.78
CA CYS A 177 12.12 -1.94 7.14
C CYS A 177 13.45 -2.04 7.89
N SER A 178 13.47 -2.67 9.06
CA SER A 178 14.67 -2.78 9.89
C SER A 178 15.71 -3.73 9.29
N GLU A 179 15.27 -4.79 8.61
CA GLU A 179 16.17 -5.71 7.91
C GLU A 179 16.95 -4.98 6.82
N THR A 180 16.24 -4.18 6.02
CA THR A 180 16.86 -3.36 4.96
C THR A 180 17.87 -2.39 5.55
N LEU A 181 17.49 -1.63 6.57
CA LEU A 181 18.39 -0.67 7.22
C LEU A 181 19.66 -1.35 7.74
N LEU A 182 19.52 -2.45 8.50
CA LEU A 182 20.68 -3.15 9.08
C LEU A 182 21.60 -3.72 8.02
N LYS A 183 21.07 -4.26 6.93
CA LYS A 183 21.88 -4.73 5.78
C LYS A 183 22.62 -3.57 5.11
N GLU A 184 21.95 -2.45 4.87
CA GLU A 184 22.56 -1.30 4.23
C GLU A 184 23.72 -0.71 5.03
N VAL A 185 23.64 -0.74 6.35
CA VAL A 185 24.74 -0.24 7.22
C VAL A 185 25.77 -1.30 7.62
N GLY A 186 25.65 -2.55 7.09
CA GLY A 186 26.58 -3.65 7.39
C GLY A 186 26.48 -4.12 8.84
N MET A 187 25.27 -4.29 9.35
CA MET A 187 24.93 -4.78 10.70
C MET A 187 24.06 -6.04 10.65
N GLU A 188 24.29 -6.93 9.71
CA GLU A 188 23.53 -8.18 9.55
C GLU A 188 23.62 -9.10 10.76
N ASP A 189 24.69 -9.00 11.54
CA ASP A 189 24.87 -9.70 12.81
C ASP A 189 23.85 -9.32 13.90
N LYS A 190 23.15 -8.19 13.71
CA LYS A 190 22.10 -7.69 14.60
C LYS A 190 20.69 -8.08 14.19
N LEU A 191 20.53 -8.83 13.09
CA LEU A 191 19.19 -9.23 12.61
C LEU A 191 18.49 -10.20 13.53
N GLU A 192 19.23 -11.18 14.05
CA GLU A 192 18.66 -12.23 14.91
C GLU A 192 18.28 -11.69 16.30
N GLY A 193 17.01 -11.88 16.68
CA GLY A 193 16.50 -11.49 18.00
C GLY A 193 16.36 -9.97 18.20
N ARG A 194 16.48 -9.17 17.13
CA ARG A 194 16.24 -7.73 17.20
C ARG A 194 14.82 -7.43 17.67
N LYS A 195 14.66 -6.29 18.30
CA LYS A 195 13.37 -5.72 18.72
C LYS A 195 13.18 -4.39 18.02
N GLU A 196 11.99 -4.20 17.45
CA GLU A 196 11.67 -3.00 16.69
C GLU A 196 10.28 -2.47 17.04
N LEU A 197 10.09 -1.16 16.90
CA LEU A 197 8.81 -0.50 16.99
C LEU A 197 8.68 0.46 15.80
N ILE A 198 7.70 0.18 14.93
CA ILE A 198 7.37 1.00 13.77
C ILE A 198 5.97 1.55 13.98
N ALA A 199 5.81 2.87 13.82
CA ALA A 199 4.53 3.53 13.92
C ALA A 199 4.51 4.85 13.12
N GLY A 200 3.33 5.20 12.59
CA GLY A 200 3.14 6.42 11.80
C GLY A 200 1.94 6.28 10.85
N ILE A 201 2.14 6.63 9.60
CA ILE A 201 1.18 6.39 8.52
C ILE A 201 1.79 5.47 7.46
N ASN A 202 0.97 4.85 6.64
CA ASN A 202 1.45 4.02 5.54
C ASN A 202 2.46 4.76 4.67
N HIS A 203 3.55 4.09 4.33
CA HIS A 203 4.72 4.57 3.60
C HIS A 203 5.54 5.66 4.32
N MET A 204 5.10 6.13 5.49
CA MET A 204 5.85 7.01 6.38
C MET A 204 5.64 6.56 7.84
N GLY A 205 5.77 5.25 8.08
CA GLY A 205 5.88 4.65 9.41
C GLY A 205 7.33 4.78 9.90
N TRP A 206 7.54 5.39 11.05
CA TRP A 206 8.86 5.63 11.61
C TRP A 206 9.33 4.44 12.42
N LEU A 207 10.55 3.96 12.17
CA LEU A 207 11.23 2.97 12.99
C LEU A 207 11.77 3.68 14.24
N ILE A 208 10.91 3.85 15.25
CA ILE A 208 11.21 4.67 16.43
C ILE A 208 12.05 3.93 17.49
N GLU A 209 12.02 2.61 17.50
CA GLU A 209 12.92 1.78 18.30
C GLU A 209 13.54 0.69 17.43
N LEU A 210 14.83 0.50 17.58
CA LEU A 210 15.56 -0.65 17.02
C LEU A 210 16.66 -1.07 18.02
N LYS A 211 16.48 -2.24 18.63
CA LYS A 211 17.37 -2.79 19.65
C LYS A 211 17.88 -4.17 19.24
N ASP A 212 19.09 -4.51 19.65
CA ASP A 212 19.60 -5.87 19.50
C ASP A 212 18.90 -6.86 20.45
N LYS A 213 19.27 -8.13 20.36
CA LYS A 213 18.74 -9.19 21.24
C LYS A 213 18.96 -8.96 22.74
N ASN A 214 19.95 -8.15 23.11
CA ASN A 214 20.29 -7.79 24.48
C ASN A 214 19.60 -6.49 24.95
N GLY A 215 18.82 -5.83 24.07
CA GLY A 215 18.12 -4.59 24.38
C GLY A 215 18.96 -3.32 24.17
N VAL A 216 20.15 -3.42 23.54
CA VAL A 216 21.01 -2.27 23.24
C VAL A 216 20.42 -1.52 22.04
N ASP A 217 20.26 -0.19 22.18
CA ASP A 217 19.83 0.69 21.09
C ASP A 217 20.87 0.71 19.97
N LEU A 218 20.41 0.44 18.74
CA LEU A 218 21.26 0.38 17.55
C LEU A 218 21.41 1.71 16.83
N TYR A 219 20.56 2.71 17.11
CA TYR A 219 20.62 4.01 16.44
C TYR A 219 21.95 4.76 16.59
N PRO A 220 22.64 4.76 17.73
CA PRO A 220 23.95 5.40 17.85
C PRO A 220 24.97 4.82 16.87
N GLU A 221 25.02 3.50 16.71
CA GLU A 221 25.92 2.82 15.77
C GLU A 221 25.49 3.08 14.32
N ILE A 222 24.20 2.97 14.00
CA ILE A 222 23.65 3.27 12.67
C ILE A 222 24.06 4.68 12.26
N LYS A 223 23.82 5.68 13.12
CA LYS A 223 24.16 7.09 12.84
C LYS A 223 25.65 7.33 12.57
N SER A 224 26.52 6.54 13.16
CA SER A 224 27.96 6.62 12.88
C SER A 224 28.36 6.08 11.50
N ARG A 225 27.54 5.21 10.90
CA ARG A 225 27.83 4.54 9.63
C ARG A 225 27.17 5.20 8.40
N ILE A 226 26.11 5.98 8.57
CA ILE A 226 25.35 6.55 7.45
C ILE A 226 26.16 7.52 6.58
N GLY A 227 27.16 8.21 7.14
CA GLY A 227 27.97 9.19 6.40
C GLY A 227 28.63 8.58 5.16
N ALA A 228 29.33 7.46 5.34
CA ALA A 228 30.00 6.76 4.23
C ALA A 228 29.03 6.28 3.15
N LYS A 229 27.82 5.86 3.54
CA LYS A 229 26.77 5.44 2.57
C LYS A 229 26.24 6.63 1.77
N MET A 230 26.05 7.78 2.39
CA MET A 230 25.58 8.99 1.72
C MET A 230 26.58 9.54 0.68
N GLU A 231 27.87 9.27 0.85
CA GLU A 231 28.93 9.65 -0.10
C GLU A 231 28.99 8.71 -1.32
N ASP A 232 28.43 7.50 -1.23
CA ASP A 232 28.41 6.57 -2.34
C ASP A 232 27.45 7.08 -3.45
N PRO A 233 27.93 7.36 -4.67
CA PRO A 233 27.10 7.85 -5.76
C PRO A 233 26.04 6.84 -6.22
N GLU A 234 26.27 5.54 -6.05
CA GLU A 234 25.35 4.47 -6.48
C GLU A 234 24.31 4.11 -5.41
N PHE A 235 24.44 4.65 -4.19
CA PHE A 235 23.53 4.35 -3.10
C PHE A 235 22.15 4.95 -3.35
N LYS A 236 21.12 4.12 -3.37
CA LYS A 236 19.75 4.52 -3.76
C LYS A 236 18.89 4.98 -2.60
N ASP A 237 19.24 4.59 -1.36
CA ASP A 237 18.40 4.86 -0.19
C ASP A 237 18.75 6.18 0.52
N LYS A 238 19.21 7.17 -0.23
CA LYS A 238 19.73 8.45 0.31
C LYS A 238 18.67 9.28 1.03
N VAL A 239 17.41 9.29 0.56
CA VAL A 239 16.34 10.09 1.19
C VAL A 239 16.02 9.59 2.60
N ARG A 240 15.86 8.29 2.80
CA ARG A 240 15.58 7.74 4.13
C ARG A 240 16.80 7.84 5.07
N PHE A 241 18.00 7.74 4.53
CA PHE A 241 19.22 7.98 5.30
C PHE A 241 19.37 9.46 5.69
N ASP A 242 18.94 10.37 4.84
CA ASP A 242 18.86 11.80 5.16
C ASP A 242 17.82 12.07 6.26
N TYR A 243 16.71 11.29 6.31
CA TYR A 243 15.79 11.34 7.43
C TYR A 243 16.44 10.94 8.75
N ILE A 244 17.29 9.89 8.78
CA ILE A 244 18.04 9.54 10.00
C ILE A 244 18.91 10.72 10.44
N ARG A 245 19.58 11.38 9.49
CA ARG A 245 20.49 12.52 9.76
C ARG A 245 19.75 13.74 10.31
N ASN A 246 18.60 14.09 9.71
CA ASN A 246 17.90 15.35 10.01
C ASN A 246 16.74 15.19 10.99
N PHE A 247 16.03 14.06 10.96
CA PHE A 247 14.88 13.78 11.81
C PHE A 247 15.13 12.71 12.87
N GLY A 248 16.29 12.05 12.81
CA GLY A 248 16.74 11.11 13.83
C GLY A 248 16.32 9.65 13.64
N TYR A 249 15.42 9.35 12.71
CA TYR A 249 14.81 8.04 12.54
C TYR A 249 14.70 7.63 11.06
N TYR A 250 14.73 6.33 10.83
CA TYR A 250 14.45 5.73 9.53
C TYR A 250 12.94 5.54 9.36
N CYS A 251 12.44 5.47 8.13
CA CYS A 251 11.02 5.21 7.90
C CYS A 251 10.78 4.06 6.92
N THR A 252 9.54 3.61 6.89
CA THR A 252 9.08 2.57 5.96
C THR A 252 9.09 3.07 4.52
N GLU A 253 8.91 2.14 3.59
CA GLU A 253 8.92 2.31 2.15
C GLU A 253 10.31 2.72 1.61
N SER A 254 10.40 3.07 0.33
CA SER A 254 11.64 3.38 -0.36
C SER A 254 11.94 4.88 -0.43
N SER A 255 13.19 5.23 -0.75
CA SER A 255 13.60 6.61 -0.92
C SER A 255 12.89 7.34 -2.05
N GLU A 256 12.55 6.65 -3.14
CA GLU A 256 11.80 7.26 -4.24
C GLU A 256 10.38 7.66 -3.83
N HIS A 257 9.66 6.86 -3.01
CA HIS A 257 8.37 7.26 -2.45
C HIS A 257 8.54 8.46 -1.50
N ASN A 258 9.49 8.36 -0.57
CA ASN A 258 9.70 9.40 0.43
C ASN A 258 10.21 10.71 -0.17
N ALA A 259 10.82 10.70 -1.36
CA ALA A 259 11.23 11.90 -2.06
C ALA A 259 10.06 12.80 -2.48
N GLU A 260 8.90 12.21 -2.80
CA GLU A 260 7.70 12.95 -3.22
C GLU A 260 6.68 13.19 -2.09
N TYR A 261 6.95 12.74 -0.85
CA TYR A 261 6.03 12.88 0.28
C TYR A 261 6.21 14.18 1.07
N ASN A 262 7.11 15.03 0.62
CA ASN A 262 7.46 16.31 1.23
C ASN A 262 8.04 17.27 0.18
N GLY A 263 8.25 18.52 0.57
CA GLY A 263 8.79 19.55 -0.31
C GLY A 263 10.31 19.72 -0.23
N PHE A 264 11.10 18.69 0.14
CA PHE A 264 12.55 18.88 0.38
C PHE A 264 13.42 18.45 -0.79
N TYR A 265 13.07 17.42 -1.54
CA TYR A 265 13.99 16.72 -2.45
C TYR A 265 13.71 16.97 -3.93
N ILE A 266 12.44 16.96 -4.35
CA ILE A 266 12.07 17.22 -5.74
C ILE A 266 11.72 18.71 -5.86
N LYS A 267 12.72 19.51 -6.25
CA LYS A 267 12.61 20.98 -6.31
C LYS A 267 13.01 21.50 -7.68
N SER A 268 12.10 22.22 -8.34
CA SER A 268 12.39 22.91 -9.61
C SER A 268 13.50 23.97 -9.45
N LYS A 269 13.56 24.61 -8.28
CA LYS A 269 14.58 25.62 -7.96
C LYS A 269 15.97 25.03 -7.69
N TYR A 270 16.04 23.76 -7.31
CA TYR A 270 17.28 23.06 -6.96
C TYR A 270 17.34 21.71 -7.68
N PRO A 271 17.42 21.71 -9.03
CA PRO A 271 17.31 20.48 -9.85
C PRO A 271 18.44 19.48 -9.57
N GLU A 272 19.60 19.93 -9.07
CA GLU A 272 20.74 19.10 -8.68
C GLU A 272 20.41 18.11 -7.54
N LEU A 273 19.35 18.34 -6.75
CA LEU A 273 18.94 17.43 -5.69
C LEU A 273 18.49 16.06 -6.26
N ILE A 274 17.96 16.02 -7.47
CA ILE A 274 17.55 14.79 -8.14
C ILE A 274 18.73 13.83 -8.28
N ASP A 275 19.86 14.33 -8.79
CA ASP A 275 21.09 13.54 -8.95
C ASP A 275 21.75 13.29 -7.60
N CYS A 276 21.78 14.29 -6.71
CA CYS A 276 22.38 14.17 -5.38
C CYS A 276 21.76 13.04 -4.55
N TYR A 277 20.43 12.90 -4.60
CA TYR A 277 19.70 11.89 -3.86
C TYR A 277 19.33 10.66 -4.68
N ASN A 278 19.78 10.54 -5.92
CA ASN A 278 19.48 9.43 -6.84
C ASN A 278 17.98 9.21 -7.01
N ILE A 279 17.19 10.29 -7.20
CA ILE A 279 15.74 10.24 -7.29
C ILE A 279 15.29 9.81 -8.69
N PRO A 280 14.64 8.64 -8.84
CA PRO A 280 14.21 8.14 -10.14
C PRO A 280 12.85 8.75 -10.53
N LEU A 281 12.86 9.95 -11.12
CA LEU A 281 11.63 10.54 -11.64
C LEU A 281 10.94 9.61 -12.67
N ASP A 282 9.61 9.60 -12.67
CA ASP A 282 8.79 8.74 -13.55
C ASP A 282 9.05 7.23 -13.38
N GLU A 283 9.40 6.80 -12.17
CA GLU A 283 9.74 5.40 -11.90
C GLU A 283 8.54 4.46 -12.05
N TYR A 284 7.36 4.84 -11.53
CA TYR A 284 6.20 3.97 -11.58
C TYR A 284 5.72 3.65 -13.00
N PRO A 285 5.64 4.60 -13.94
CA PRO A 285 5.40 4.30 -15.35
C PRO A 285 6.39 3.28 -15.93
N ARG A 286 7.69 3.40 -15.64
CA ARG A 286 8.70 2.42 -16.07
C ARG A 286 8.46 1.05 -15.46
N ARG A 287 8.14 0.99 -14.15
CA ARG A 287 7.80 -0.28 -13.47
C ARG A 287 6.57 -0.93 -14.09
N CYS A 288 5.53 -0.17 -14.41
CA CYS A 288 4.32 -0.69 -15.07
C CYS A 288 4.63 -1.34 -16.42
N VAL A 289 5.39 -0.65 -17.28
CA VAL A 289 5.79 -1.19 -18.59
C VAL A 289 6.63 -2.46 -18.42
N ASN A 290 7.64 -2.43 -17.55
CA ASN A 290 8.50 -3.58 -17.27
C ASN A 290 7.71 -4.78 -16.70
N GLN A 291 6.74 -4.53 -15.81
CA GLN A 291 5.87 -5.58 -15.28
C GLN A 291 4.97 -6.21 -16.35
N ILE A 292 4.37 -5.38 -17.21
CA ILE A 292 3.52 -5.86 -18.30
C ILE A 292 4.32 -6.75 -19.26
N ASP A 293 5.52 -6.32 -19.64
CA ASP A 293 6.37 -7.08 -20.56
C ASP A 293 7.03 -8.29 -19.88
N GLY A 294 7.39 -8.15 -18.61
CA GLY A 294 7.91 -9.27 -17.79
C GLY A 294 6.86 -10.36 -17.61
N TRP A 295 5.61 -9.97 -17.34
CA TRP A 295 4.50 -10.90 -17.18
C TRP A 295 4.25 -11.73 -18.45
N LYS A 296 4.27 -11.11 -19.64
CA LYS A 296 4.09 -11.83 -20.90
C LYS A 296 5.12 -12.95 -21.09
N LYS A 297 6.37 -12.69 -20.71
CA LYS A 297 7.46 -13.67 -20.76
C LYS A 297 7.28 -14.77 -19.72
N GLU A 298 7.01 -14.38 -18.47
CA GLU A 298 6.78 -15.32 -17.36
C GLU A 298 5.60 -16.25 -17.65
N TYR A 299 4.48 -15.69 -18.16
CA TYR A 299 3.31 -16.47 -18.54
C TYR A 299 3.62 -17.50 -19.63
N ALA A 300 4.35 -17.10 -20.68
CA ALA A 300 4.77 -18.01 -21.73
C ALA A 300 5.66 -19.15 -21.18
N GLU A 301 6.59 -18.84 -20.28
CA GLU A 301 7.42 -19.83 -19.63
C GLU A 301 6.64 -20.79 -18.73
N LEU A 302 5.64 -20.30 -17.99
CA LEU A 302 4.77 -21.11 -17.15
C LEU A 302 3.93 -22.07 -17.99
N MET A 303 3.46 -21.64 -19.17
CA MET A 303 2.69 -22.47 -20.09
C MET A 303 3.56 -23.54 -20.76
N GLU A 304 4.84 -23.26 -21.05
CA GLU A 304 5.77 -24.19 -21.67
C GLU A 304 6.37 -25.20 -20.67
N LYS A 305 6.81 -24.72 -19.50
CA LYS A 305 7.57 -25.52 -18.51
C LYS A 305 6.70 -26.10 -17.39
N GLY A 306 5.42 -25.67 -17.31
CA GLY A 306 4.52 -25.99 -16.19
C GLY A 306 4.74 -25.10 -14.96
N VAL A 307 3.74 -25.12 -14.09
CA VAL A 307 3.77 -24.39 -12.81
C VAL A 307 4.48 -25.27 -11.77
N LYS A 308 5.48 -24.69 -11.09
CA LYS A 308 6.20 -25.38 -10.00
C LYS A 308 5.39 -25.31 -8.70
N GLU A 309 5.72 -26.19 -7.76
CA GLU A 309 5.24 -26.12 -6.38
C GLU A 309 5.54 -24.74 -5.79
N HIS A 310 4.54 -24.18 -5.12
CA HIS A 310 4.68 -22.86 -4.49
C HIS A 310 5.42 -22.97 -3.16
N THR A 311 6.38 -22.08 -2.97
CA THR A 311 7.00 -21.88 -1.67
C THR A 311 6.37 -20.66 -0.99
N ARG A 312 5.95 -20.82 0.26
CA ARG A 312 5.28 -19.77 1.00
C ARG A 312 6.06 -18.45 0.96
N SER A 313 5.39 -17.40 0.56
CA SER A 313 5.95 -16.06 0.47
C SER A 313 5.99 -15.36 1.85
N ARG A 314 6.39 -14.09 1.90
CA ARG A 314 6.34 -13.27 3.11
C ARG A 314 5.04 -12.48 3.25
N GLU A 315 4.00 -12.81 2.46
CA GLU A 315 2.73 -12.09 2.47
C GLU A 315 1.98 -12.29 3.80
N TYR A 316 1.41 -11.21 4.32
CA TYR A 316 0.67 -11.26 5.58
C TYR A 316 -0.65 -12.05 5.49
N ALA A 317 -1.35 -12.00 4.34
CA ALA A 317 -2.74 -12.42 4.24
C ALA A 317 -2.97 -13.84 4.76
N SER A 318 -2.16 -14.82 4.32
CA SER A 318 -2.31 -16.21 4.77
C SER A 318 -2.07 -16.37 6.26
N HIS A 319 -1.10 -15.66 6.82
CA HIS A 319 -0.80 -15.71 8.26
C HIS A 319 -1.91 -15.07 9.11
N ILE A 320 -2.51 -13.97 8.63
CA ILE A 320 -3.67 -13.34 9.26
C ILE A 320 -4.85 -14.30 9.28
N MET A 321 -5.17 -14.90 8.13
CA MET A 321 -6.26 -15.88 8.03
C MET A 321 -6.03 -17.09 8.93
N GLU A 322 -4.81 -17.64 8.97
CA GLU A 322 -4.44 -18.73 9.88
C GLU A 322 -4.62 -18.32 11.35
N ALA A 323 -4.15 -17.13 11.74
CA ALA A 323 -4.26 -16.63 13.10
C ALA A 323 -5.73 -16.51 13.54
N VAL A 324 -6.59 -16.00 12.67
CA VAL A 324 -8.04 -15.90 12.91
C VAL A 324 -8.68 -17.28 13.04
N VAL A 325 -8.35 -18.22 12.15
CA VAL A 325 -8.96 -19.56 12.13
C VAL A 325 -8.49 -20.43 13.28
N THR A 326 -7.21 -20.34 13.63
CA THR A 326 -6.59 -21.23 14.64
C THR A 326 -6.55 -20.64 16.04
N ASP A 327 -6.91 -19.36 16.20
CA ASP A 327 -6.73 -18.59 17.45
C ASP A 327 -5.27 -18.53 17.94
N LYS A 328 -4.30 -18.70 17.04
CA LYS A 328 -2.88 -18.55 17.33
C LYS A 328 -2.44 -17.13 17.02
N ALA A 329 -1.93 -16.45 18.04
CA ALA A 329 -1.54 -15.05 17.91
C ALA A 329 -0.46 -14.84 16.86
N TYR A 330 -0.66 -13.85 15.97
CA TYR A 330 0.30 -13.40 14.97
C TYR A 330 0.39 -11.87 15.00
N GLN A 331 1.59 -11.32 14.94
CA GLN A 331 1.81 -9.87 14.94
C GLN A 331 2.05 -9.35 13.52
N ILE A 332 1.40 -8.23 13.19
CA ILE A 332 1.56 -7.53 11.91
C ILE A 332 1.79 -6.03 12.13
N GLY A 333 2.28 -5.32 11.12
CA GLY A 333 2.06 -3.88 10.98
C GLY A 333 0.74 -3.68 10.24
N GLY A 334 -0.26 -3.08 10.91
CA GLY A 334 -1.59 -2.91 10.35
C GLY A 334 -1.96 -1.44 10.19
N ASN A 335 -2.64 -1.12 9.08
CA ASN A 335 -3.24 0.19 8.87
C ASN A 335 -4.67 0.17 9.41
N VAL A 336 -4.91 0.96 10.46
CA VAL A 336 -6.14 1.03 11.25
C VAL A 336 -6.48 2.47 11.62
N LEU A 337 -7.71 2.74 12.09
CA LEU A 337 -8.01 4.08 12.63
C LEU A 337 -7.26 4.33 13.92
N ASN A 338 -6.80 5.56 14.12
CA ASN A 338 -6.18 6.03 15.35
C ASN A 338 -7.19 6.22 16.50
N THR A 339 -8.27 5.46 16.48
CA THR A 339 -9.31 5.45 17.52
C THR A 339 -8.65 5.10 18.86
N ASN A 340 -9.09 5.73 19.93
CA ASN A 340 -8.47 5.61 21.25
C ASN A 340 -7.02 6.09 21.33
N HIS A 341 -6.57 6.91 20.36
CA HIS A 341 -5.25 7.52 20.36
C HIS A 341 -4.11 6.48 20.45
N LEU A 342 -4.12 5.48 19.56
CA LEU A 342 -3.02 4.52 19.42
C LEU A 342 -1.68 5.23 19.27
N ILE A 343 -1.67 6.31 18.47
CA ILE A 343 -0.61 7.31 18.41
C ILE A 343 -1.19 8.61 18.99
N SER A 344 -0.77 8.95 20.21
CA SER A 344 -1.46 9.96 21.03
C SER A 344 -1.37 11.40 20.51
N ASN A 345 -0.38 11.71 19.68
CA ASN A 345 -0.17 13.04 19.08
C ASN A 345 -0.53 13.12 17.60
N LEU A 346 -1.37 12.19 17.11
CA LEU A 346 -2.01 12.23 15.80
C LEU A 346 -3.55 12.24 15.95
N PRO A 347 -4.30 12.77 14.96
CA PRO A 347 -5.76 12.82 15.01
C PRO A 347 -6.41 11.44 15.12
N ALA A 348 -7.51 11.33 15.85
CA ALA A 348 -8.25 10.08 16.01
C ALA A 348 -8.84 9.54 14.69
N GLU A 349 -9.13 10.45 13.75
CA GLU A 349 -9.67 10.14 12.42
C GLU A 349 -8.63 9.65 11.42
N ALA A 350 -7.34 9.78 11.75
CA ALA A 350 -6.26 9.33 10.86
C ALA A 350 -6.23 7.82 10.74
N CYS A 351 -5.94 7.33 9.54
CA CYS A 351 -5.54 5.93 9.34
C CYS A 351 -4.04 5.84 9.62
N VAL A 352 -3.67 5.11 10.67
CA VAL A 352 -2.30 4.96 11.16
C VAL A 352 -1.80 3.54 10.98
N GLU A 353 -0.49 3.40 10.79
CA GLU A 353 0.20 2.12 10.72
C GLU A 353 0.87 1.84 12.08
N VAL A 354 0.39 0.81 12.78
CA VAL A 354 0.85 0.42 14.11
C VAL A 354 0.98 -1.09 14.23
N PRO A 355 1.74 -1.61 15.21
CA PRO A 355 1.71 -3.03 15.52
C PRO A 355 0.28 -3.47 15.90
N CYS A 356 -0.16 -4.58 15.32
CA CYS A 356 -1.45 -5.21 15.62
C CYS A 356 -1.23 -6.68 15.96
N LEU A 357 -1.93 -7.17 16.99
CA LEU A 357 -2.04 -8.58 17.28
C LEU A 357 -3.28 -9.15 16.58
N VAL A 358 -3.13 -10.28 15.93
CA VAL A 358 -4.21 -11.00 15.23
C VAL A 358 -4.44 -12.34 15.91
N ASN A 359 -5.68 -12.69 16.19
CA ASN A 359 -6.10 -13.99 16.73
C ASN A 359 -7.56 -14.30 16.32
N GLY A 360 -8.16 -15.32 16.93
CA GLY A 360 -9.55 -15.73 16.65
C GLY A 360 -10.61 -14.66 16.93
N SER A 361 -10.28 -13.62 17.69
CA SER A 361 -11.16 -12.46 17.93
C SER A 361 -10.97 -11.31 16.94
N GLY A 362 -10.05 -11.46 15.95
CA GLY A 362 -9.79 -10.48 14.90
C GLY A 362 -8.49 -9.68 15.08
N ILE A 363 -8.51 -8.41 14.69
CA ILE A 363 -7.35 -7.50 14.68
C ILE A 363 -7.37 -6.61 15.91
N HIS A 364 -6.29 -6.63 16.70
CA HIS A 364 -6.14 -5.87 17.93
C HIS A 364 -4.97 -4.88 17.81
N PRO A 365 -5.23 -3.60 17.49
CA PRO A 365 -4.18 -2.60 17.39
C PRO A 365 -3.54 -2.31 18.76
N CYS A 366 -2.21 -2.15 18.76
CA CYS A 366 -1.44 -1.81 19.96
C CYS A 366 -1.24 -0.30 20.06
N ALA A 367 -1.47 0.26 21.25
CA ALA A 367 -1.14 1.66 21.52
C ALA A 367 0.40 1.82 21.57
N VAL A 368 0.89 2.84 20.87
CA VAL A 368 2.33 3.16 20.76
C VAL A 368 2.73 4.33 21.66
N GLY A 369 1.75 5.20 22.00
CA GLY A 369 2.03 6.46 22.67
C GLY A 369 2.34 7.58 21.69
N SER A 370 3.21 8.53 22.05
CA SER A 370 3.55 9.67 21.19
C SER A 370 4.71 9.35 20.26
N LEU A 371 4.58 9.69 18.99
CA LEU A 371 5.75 9.78 18.09
C LEU A 371 6.67 10.93 18.52
N PRO A 372 7.97 10.88 18.18
CA PRO A 372 8.82 12.07 18.22
C PRO A 372 8.16 13.24 17.47
N VAL A 373 8.25 14.45 18.03
CA VAL A 373 7.48 15.62 17.54
C VAL A 373 7.71 15.88 16.05
N GLN A 374 8.98 15.78 15.59
CA GLN A 374 9.33 15.99 14.19
C GLN A 374 8.73 14.92 13.27
N CYS A 375 8.65 13.66 13.73
CA CYS A 375 8.04 12.55 12.98
C CYS A 375 6.52 12.74 12.88
N ALA A 376 5.88 13.11 13.99
CA ALA A 376 4.45 13.43 14.01
C ALA A 376 4.13 14.62 13.10
N ALA A 377 4.96 15.67 13.11
CA ALA A 377 4.79 16.84 12.23
C ALA A 377 4.86 16.46 10.75
N MET A 378 5.81 15.60 10.37
CA MET A 378 5.92 15.07 9.00
C MET A 378 4.69 14.23 8.62
N ASN A 379 4.22 13.36 9.50
CA ASN A 379 2.99 12.60 9.24
C ASN A 379 1.77 13.52 9.08
N MET A 380 1.65 14.56 9.90
CA MET A 380 0.53 15.52 9.86
C MET A 380 0.40 16.23 8.52
N THR A 381 1.49 16.55 7.84
CA THR A 381 1.42 17.18 6.51
C THR A 381 0.64 16.32 5.52
N ASN A 382 0.84 15.00 5.56
CA ASN A 382 0.16 14.04 4.70
C ASN A 382 -1.21 13.61 5.23
N ILE A 383 -1.39 13.48 6.55
CA ILE A 383 -2.71 13.17 7.16
C ILE A 383 -3.75 14.20 6.75
N ASN A 384 -3.41 15.48 6.73
CA ASN A 384 -4.32 16.54 6.29
C ASN A 384 -4.85 16.30 4.88
N VAL A 385 -3.97 15.91 3.95
CA VAL A 385 -4.31 15.59 2.57
C VAL A 385 -5.18 14.34 2.49
N GLN A 386 -4.84 13.30 3.25
CA GLN A 386 -5.60 12.05 3.30
C GLN A 386 -7.04 12.29 3.76
N LEU A 387 -7.22 13.05 4.85
CA LEU A 387 -8.54 13.36 5.39
C LEU A 387 -9.38 14.22 4.43
N LEU A 388 -8.77 15.22 3.78
CA LEU A 388 -9.45 16.04 2.77
C LEU A 388 -9.82 15.23 1.52
N THR A 389 -8.97 14.33 1.07
CA THR A 389 -9.28 13.45 -0.07
C THR A 389 -10.45 12.51 0.25
N ILE A 390 -10.48 11.93 1.44
CA ILE A 390 -11.61 11.12 1.91
C ILE A 390 -12.89 11.97 1.97
N GLU A 391 -12.80 13.20 2.47
CA GLU A 391 -13.96 14.11 2.54
C GLU A 391 -14.44 14.51 1.14
N ALA A 392 -13.52 14.76 0.19
CA ALA A 392 -13.85 15.01 -1.22
C ALA A 392 -14.61 13.82 -1.84
N ALA A 393 -14.13 12.60 -1.62
CA ALA A 393 -14.79 11.39 -2.10
C ALA A 393 -16.21 11.21 -1.51
N ARG A 394 -16.38 11.54 -0.21
CA ARG A 394 -17.66 11.42 0.50
C ARG A 394 -18.68 12.47 0.12
N THR A 395 -18.23 13.72 -0.05
CA THR A 395 -19.13 14.87 -0.25
C THR A 395 -19.29 15.26 -1.72
N HIS A 396 -18.39 14.81 -2.58
CA HIS A 396 -18.26 15.21 -4.00
C HIS A 396 -18.07 16.74 -4.18
N LYS A 397 -17.57 17.45 -3.15
CA LYS A 397 -17.28 18.88 -3.25
C LYS A 397 -15.91 19.10 -3.93
N LEU A 398 -15.91 19.85 -5.01
CA LEU A 398 -14.70 20.18 -5.78
C LEU A 398 -13.69 20.97 -4.94
N GLU A 399 -14.17 21.83 -4.04
CA GLU A 399 -13.31 22.61 -3.16
C GLU A 399 -12.39 21.74 -2.27
N HIS A 400 -12.86 20.56 -1.82
CA HIS A 400 -12.04 19.64 -1.04
C HIS A 400 -10.93 19.02 -1.86
N VAL A 401 -11.16 18.78 -3.17
CA VAL A 401 -10.11 18.30 -4.09
C VAL A 401 -9.02 19.36 -4.26
N TYR A 402 -9.41 20.62 -4.48
CA TYR A 402 -8.46 21.73 -4.55
C TYR A 402 -7.67 21.89 -3.25
N GLN A 403 -8.35 21.85 -2.11
CA GLN A 403 -7.71 21.99 -0.79
C GLN A 403 -6.73 20.85 -0.52
N ALA A 404 -7.08 19.62 -0.86
CA ALA A 404 -6.17 18.47 -0.75
C ALA A 404 -4.90 18.68 -1.59
N ALA A 405 -5.06 19.10 -2.85
CA ALA A 405 -3.94 19.36 -3.75
C ALA A 405 -3.07 20.55 -3.28
N MET A 406 -3.66 21.62 -2.75
CA MET A 406 -2.94 22.79 -2.22
C MET A 406 -2.14 22.46 -0.96
N LEU A 407 -2.65 21.58 -0.12
CA LEU A 407 -2.04 21.19 1.15
C LEU A 407 -1.12 19.98 1.03
N ASP A 408 -1.07 19.35 -0.16
CA ASP A 408 -0.05 18.35 -0.44
C ASP A 408 1.35 19.00 -0.37
N PRO A 409 2.24 18.49 0.51
CA PRO A 409 3.51 19.19 0.79
C PRO A 409 4.42 19.30 -0.42
N HIS A 410 4.38 18.35 -1.36
CA HIS A 410 5.17 18.42 -2.60
C HIS A 410 4.53 19.40 -3.58
N THR A 411 3.26 19.25 -3.89
CA THR A 411 2.52 20.12 -4.83
C THR A 411 2.53 21.58 -4.38
N GLY A 412 2.21 21.83 -3.12
CA GLY A 412 2.17 23.19 -2.55
C GLY A 412 3.55 23.85 -2.42
N SER A 413 4.64 23.08 -2.41
CA SER A 413 6.00 23.63 -2.40
C SER A 413 6.52 24.03 -3.79
N GLU A 414 5.89 23.54 -4.86
CA GLU A 414 6.34 23.75 -6.23
C GLU A 414 5.43 24.69 -7.04
N LEU A 415 4.13 24.72 -6.75
CA LEU A 415 3.13 25.44 -7.54
C LEU A 415 2.36 26.46 -6.72
N ASP A 416 1.92 27.55 -7.39
CA ASP A 416 0.98 28.50 -6.82
C ASP A 416 -0.48 27.99 -6.89
N ILE A 417 -1.36 28.62 -6.10
CA ILE A 417 -2.77 28.21 -5.93
C ILE A 417 -3.54 28.15 -7.26
N ASP A 418 -3.35 29.14 -8.13
CA ASP A 418 -4.09 29.19 -9.40
C ASP A 418 -3.61 28.12 -10.38
N THR A 419 -2.32 27.83 -10.38
CA THR A 419 -1.71 26.75 -11.17
C THR A 419 -2.19 25.38 -10.65
N ILE A 420 -2.27 25.18 -9.32
CA ILE A 420 -2.81 23.94 -8.73
C ILE A 420 -4.26 23.71 -9.15
N LYS A 421 -5.12 24.74 -9.09
CA LYS A 421 -6.51 24.61 -9.54
C LYS A 421 -6.62 24.20 -11.00
N LYS A 422 -5.88 24.88 -11.90
CA LYS A 422 -5.85 24.53 -13.34
C LYS A 422 -5.39 23.08 -13.57
N MET A 423 -4.38 22.63 -12.85
CA MET A 423 -3.89 21.26 -12.93
C MET A 423 -4.96 20.26 -12.48
N VAL A 424 -5.64 20.53 -11.37
CA VAL A 424 -6.74 19.68 -10.87
C VAL A 424 -7.90 19.63 -11.86
N ASP A 425 -8.29 20.77 -12.45
CA ASP A 425 -9.34 20.82 -13.47
C ASP A 425 -8.99 19.98 -14.71
N GLU A 426 -7.73 20.06 -15.17
CA GLU A 426 -7.25 19.27 -16.31
C GLU A 426 -7.22 17.77 -15.96
N LEU A 427 -6.79 17.40 -14.74
CA LEU A 427 -6.81 16.03 -14.27
C LEU A 427 -8.23 15.45 -14.20
N ILE A 428 -9.19 16.20 -13.64
CA ILE A 428 -10.59 15.78 -13.56
C ILE A 428 -11.18 15.58 -14.95
N ALA A 429 -10.91 16.52 -15.86
CA ALA A 429 -11.39 16.43 -17.24
C ALA A 429 -10.82 15.22 -17.97
N ALA A 430 -9.52 14.93 -17.80
CA ALA A 430 -8.85 13.82 -18.46
C ALA A 430 -9.27 12.44 -17.91
N HIS A 431 -9.47 12.33 -16.61
CA HIS A 431 -9.97 11.09 -15.98
C HIS A 431 -11.43 10.80 -16.35
N GLY A 432 -12.24 11.82 -16.62
CA GLY A 432 -13.61 11.67 -17.10
C GLY A 432 -14.47 10.78 -16.21
N THR A 433 -14.97 9.68 -16.77
CA THR A 433 -15.88 8.75 -16.08
C THR A 433 -15.23 7.89 -15.00
N TYR A 434 -13.91 7.90 -14.88
CA TYR A 434 -13.23 7.21 -13.77
C TYR A 434 -13.41 7.93 -12.43
N LEU A 435 -13.66 9.25 -12.47
CA LEU A 435 -13.93 10.05 -11.28
C LEU A 435 -15.43 10.30 -11.07
N PRO A 436 -15.88 10.45 -9.82
CA PRO A 436 -17.23 10.94 -9.55
C PRO A 436 -17.40 12.38 -10.07
N LYS A 437 -18.64 12.79 -10.28
CA LYS A 437 -18.92 14.21 -10.61
C LYS A 437 -18.80 15.05 -9.35
N PHE A 438 -17.93 16.04 -9.39
CA PHE A 438 -17.80 17.04 -8.34
C PHE A 438 -18.71 18.25 -8.61
N HIS A 439 -19.10 18.96 -7.53
CA HIS A 439 -19.94 20.17 -7.55
C HIS A 439 -19.39 21.25 -6.61
#